data_a6e5e6b36424e887317331d22e9ddb05
#
_entry.id   a6e5e6b36424e887317331d22e9ddb05
#
_cell.length_a   1.000
_cell.length_b   1.000
_cell.length_c   1.000
_cell.angle_alpha   90.00
_cell.angle_beta   90.00
_cell.angle_gamma   90.00
#
_symmetry.space_group_name_H-M   'P 1'
#
loop_
_entity.id
_entity.type
_entity.pdbx_description
1 polymer ?
#
loop_
_entity_poly.entity_id
_entity_poly.type
_entity_poly.pdbx_seq_one_letter_code
_entity_poly.pdbx_strand_id
1 'polypeptide(L)'
;MRVSLQDVAVELASRGVLATELGDTSEVHITDVTHDSRQVSAGSLFCCISGSTSDGHQFIDSAIAQGAKALLVTQDAQYAVPSLRVLDDRQAMAYAAYV
;
A
#
# COMPACT_ATOMS: atom_id res chain seq x y z
N MET A 1 6.15 -13.71 -7.01
CA MET A 1 6.51 -13.86 -5.59
C MET A 1 5.35 -13.37 -4.73
N ARG A 2 5.12 -14.04 -3.61
CA ARG A 2 4.01 -13.68 -2.70
C ARG A 2 4.59 -13.29 -1.36
N VAL A 3 4.17 -12.16 -0.84
CA VAL A 3 4.66 -11.63 0.44
C VAL A 3 3.45 -11.31 1.31
N SER A 4 3.52 -11.65 2.59
CA SER A 4 2.49 -11.29 3.55
C SER A 4 2.48 -9.78 3.78
N LEU A 5 1.29 -9.18 3.82
CA LEU A 5 1.16 -7.76 4.17
C LEU A 5 1.69 -7.50 5.57
N GLN A 6 1.59 -8.48 6.48
CA GLN A 6 2.17 -8.39 7.82
C GLN A 6 3.69 -8.25 7.78
N ASP A 7 4.35 -8.97 6.88
CA ASP A 7 5.80 -8.83 6.73
C ASP A 7 6.17 -7.43 6.26
N VAL A 8 5.38 -6.86 5.35
CA VAL A 8 5.58 -5.46 4.93
C VAL A 8 5.38 -4.52 6.10
N ALA A 9 4.32 -4.72 6.89
CA ALA A 9 4.04 -3.87 8.05
C ALA A 9 5.17 -3.93 9.07
N VAL A 10 5.71 -5.13 9.35
CA VAL A 10 6.82 -5.31 10.28
C VAL A 10 8.06 -4.55 9.78
N GLU A 11 8.37 -4.65 8.50
CA GLU A 11 9.51 -3.93 7.92
C GLU A 11 9.33 -2.42 8.05
N LEU A 12 8.14 -1.91 7.71
CA LEU A 12 7.86 -0.46 7.80
C LEU A 12 7.91 0.01 9.25
N ALA A 13 7.43 -0.79 10.18
CA ALA A 13 7.48 -0.46 11.60
C ALA A 13 8.93 -0.41 12.10
N SER A 14 9.76 -1.36 11.67
CA SER A 14 11.17 -1.40 12.07
C SER A 14 11.95 -0.21 11.52
N ARG A 15 11.50 0.37 10.40
CA ARG A 15 12.11 1.55 9.80
C ARG A 15 11.52 2.86 10.33
N GLY A 16 10.52 2.78 11.22
CA GLY A 16 9.90 3.96 11.81
C GLY A 16 8.97 4.73 10.90
N VAL A 17 8.52 4.14 9.80
CA VAL A 17 7.65 4.83 8.84
C VAL A 17 6.20 4.35 8.88
N LEU A 18 5.89 3.27 9.59
CA LEU A 18 4.51 2.80 9.73
C LEU A 18 3.79 3.61 10.80
N ALA A 19 2.65 4.22 10.46
CA ALA A 19 1.81 4.93 11.42
C ALA A 19 0.77 4.00 12.04
N THR A 20 0.02 3.25 11.21
CA THR A 20 -0.96 2.30 11.70
C THR A 20 -1.38 1.33 10.60
N GLU A 21 -1.99 0.21 11.00
CA GLU A 21 -2.64 -0.72 10.08
C GLU A 21 -4.14 -0.42 10.09
N LEU A 22 -4.74 -0.38 8.91
CA LEU A 22 -6.16 -0.08 8.74
C LEU A 22 -6.86 -1.32 8.19
N GLY A 23 -7.86 -1.81 8.91
CA GLY A 23 -8.57 -3.02 8.57
C GLY A 23 -7.81 -4.27 9.00
N ASP A 24 -8.27 -5.43 8.53
CA ASP A 24 -7.66 -6.72 8.88
C ASP A 24 -6.57 -7.07 7.89
N THR A 25 -5.32 -6.89 8.29
CA THR A 25 -4.15 -7.14 7.46
C THR A 25 -3.55 -8.53 7.64
N SER A 26 -4.11 -9.35 8.53
CA SER A 26 -3.47 -10.59 9.01
C SER A 26 -3.40 -11.69 7.94
N GLU A 27 -4.36 -11.74 7.03
CA GLU A 27 -4.46 -12.83 6.05
C GLU A 27 -4.21 -12.35 4.61
N VAL A 28 -3.61 -11.17 4.44
CA VAL A 28 -3.41 -10.59 3.12
C VAL A 28 -2.03 -10.92 2.59
N HIS A 29 -1.98 -11.40 1.35
CA HIS A 29 -0.73 -11.65 0.63
C HIS A 29 -0.73 -10.82 -0.63
N ILE A 30 0.41 -10.19 -0.93
CA ILE A 30 0.56 -9.35 -2.11
C ILE A 30 1.57 -9.97 -3.07
N THR A 31 1.42 -9.69 -4.35
CA THR A 31 2.27 -10.26 -5.41
C THR A 31 3.24 -9.25 -5.98
N ASP A 32 2.94 -7.97 -5.90
CA ASP A 32 3.82 -6.90 -6.35
C ASP A 32 3.46 -5.58 -5.68
N VAL A 33 4.32 -4.59 -5.87
CA VAL A 33 4.17 -3.24 -5.30
C VAL A 33 4.23 -2.26 -6.47
N THR A 34 3.25 -1.36 -6.57
CA THR A 34 3.25 -0.35 -7.63
C THR A 34 2.61 0.94 -7.13
N HIS A 35 3.04 2.06 -7.69
CA HIS A 35 2.41 3.36 -7.45
C HIS A 35 1.64 3.87 -8.69
N ASP A 36 1.60 3.08 -9.75
CA ASP A 36 0.89 3.44 -10.98
C ASP A 36 -0.37 2.61 -11.08
N SER A 37 -1.55 3.26 -11.00
CA SER A 37 -2.83 2.57 -11.04
C SER A 37 -3.03 1.76 -12.34
N ARG A 38 -2.35 2.14 -13.42
CA ARG A 38 -2.42 1.43 -14.70
C ARG A 38 -1.62 0.13 -14.67
N GLN A 39 -0.71 -0.03 -13.72
CA GLN A 39 0.14 -1.21 -13.57
C GLN A 39 -0.40 -2.20 -12.54
N VAL A 40 -1.52 -1.88 -11.89
CA VAL A 40 -2.11 -2.74 -10.87
C VAL A 40 -2.61 -4.02 -11.51
N SER A 41 -2.29 -5.14 -10.89
CA SER A 41 -2.80 -6.46 -11.26
C SER A 41 -3.41 -7.14 -10.03
N ALA A 42 -3.96 -8.33 -10.21
CA ALA A 42 -4.55 -9.06 -9.09
C ALA A 42 -3.49 -9.35 -8.02
N GLY A 43 -3.70 -8.87 -6.82
CA GLY A 43 -2.79 -9.07 -5.70
C GLY A 43 -1.81 -7.94 -5.44
N SER A 44 -1.86 -6.84 -6.20
CA SER A 44 -0.93 -5.71 -6.00
C SER A 44 -1.15 -4.99 -4.67
N LEU A 45 -0.05 -4.49 -4.10
CA LEU A 45 -0.08 -3.42 -3.11
C LEU A 45 0.04 -2.10 -3.86
N PHE A 46 -1.03 -1.31 -3.85
CA PHE A 46 -1.04 -0.02 -4.53
C PHE A 46 -0.59 1.07 -3.56
N CYS A 47 0.49 1.76 -3.90
CA CYS A 47 1.06 2.82 -3.08
C CYS A 47 0.54 4.17 -3.55
N CYS A 48 -0.14 4.90 -2.65
CA CYS A 48 -0.69 6.22 -2.94
C CYS A 48 0.39 7.27 -2.70
N ILE A 49 1.07 7.67 -3.77
CA ILE A 49 2.16 8.62 -3.70
C ILE A 49 1.63 10.02 -4.00
N SER A 50 1.92 10.97 -3.12
CA SER A 50 1.56 12.37 -3.33
C SER A 50 2.56 13.01 -4.28
N GLY A 51 2.06 13.51 -5.42
CA GLY A 51 2.88 14.18 -6.41
C GLY A 51 2.59 15.67 -6.48
N SER A 52 3.35 16.39 -7.30
CA SER A 52 3.16 17.84 -7.48
C SER A 52 1.92 18.17 -8.30
N THR A 53 1.47 17.27 -9.17
CA THR A 53 0.33 17.47 -10.05
C THR A 53 -0.86 16.58 -9.73
N SER A 54 -0.64 15.49 -9.01
CA SER A 54 -1.71 14.56 -8.66
C SER A 54 -1.38 13.83 -7.37
N ASP A 55 -2.42 13.34 -6.71
CA ASP A 55 -2.31 12.54 -5.49
C ASP A 55 -2.80 11.13 -5.79
N GLY A 56 -1.98 10.12 -5.51
CA GLY A 56 -2.33 8.72 -5.76
C GLY A 56 -3.61 8.27 -5.08
N HIS A 57 -4.02 8.93 -3.98
CA HIS A 57 -5.26 8.59 -3.29
C HIS A 57 -6.50 8.75 -4.19
N GLN A 58 -6.46 9.62 -5.18
CA GLN A 58 -7.59 9.78 -6.11
C GLN A 58 -7.77 8.59 -7.06
N PHE A 59 -6.78 7.69 -7.14
CA PHE A 59 -6.82 6.52 -8.00
C PHE A 59 -7.15 5.22 -7.25
N ILE A 60 -7.51 5.30 -5.97
CA ILE A 60 -7.75 4.11 -5.13
C ILE A 60 -8.86 3.24 -5.71
N ASP A 61 -9.99 3.83 -6.09
CA ASP A 61 -11.12 3.06 -6.61
C ASP A 61 -10.72 2.31 -7.90
N SER A 62 -9.98 2.97 -8.77
CA SER A 62 -9.49 2.37 -10.00
C SER A 62 -8.54 1.21 -9.71
N ALA A 63 -7.63 1.39 -8.75
CA ALA A 63 -6.68 0.34 -8.36
C ALA A 63 -7.39 -0.88 -7.80
N ILE A 64 -8.37 -0.66 -6.93
CA ILE A 64 -9.15 -1.77 -6.35
C ILE A 64 -9.92 -2.51 -7.45
N ALA A 65 -10.51 -1.78 -8.40
CA ALA A 65 -11.22 -2.38 -9.53
C ALA A 65 -10.30 -3.25 -10.38
N GLN A 66 -9.01 -2.92 -10.44
CA GLN A 66 -8.03 -3.70 -11.20
C GLN A 66 -7.43 -4.86 -10.40
N GLY A 67 -7.76 -5.00 -9.13
CA GLY A 67 -7.33 -6.15 -8.35
C GLY A 67 -6.38 -5.88 -7.21
N ALA A 68 -6.15 -4.61 -6.82
CA ALA A 68 -5.30 -4.30 -5.68
C ALA A 68 -5.87 -4.97 -4.42
N LYS A 69 -5.02 -5.69 -3.70
CA LYS A 69 -5.39 -6.40 -2.48
C LYS A 69 -5.17 -5.57 -1.23
N ALA A 70 -4.32 -4.56 -1.30
CA ALA A 70 -3.97 -3.72 -0.18
C ALA A 70 -3.53 -2.36 -0.69
N LEU A 71 -3.57 -1.37 0.20
CA LEU A 71 -3.14 -0.01 -0.10
C LEU A 71 -2.06 0.43 0.88
N LEU A 72 -1.16 1.27 0.41
CA LEU A 72 -0.22 1.99 1.25
C LEU A 72 -0.59 3.47 1.12
N VAL A 73 -0.99 4.09 2.23
CA VAL A 73 -1.61 5.41 2.23
C VAL A 73 -0.97 6.31 3.28
N THR A 74 -1.15 7.63 3.12
CA THR A 74 -0.76 8.59 4.16
C THR A 74 -1.99 9.19 4.86
N GLN A 75 -3.18 9.00 4.31
CA GLN A 75 -4.42 9.56 4.84
C GLN A 75 -5.15 8.53 5.70
N ASP A 76 -5.65 8.97 6.86
CA ASP A 76 -6.45 8.14 7.76
C ASP A 76 -7.90 8.18 7.30
N ALA A 77 -8.37 7.08 6.74
CA ALA A 77 -9.72 6.94 6.22
C ALA A 77 -10.11 5.46 6.24
N GLN A 78 -11.38 5.19 5.95
CA GLN A 78 -11.82 3.82 5.74
C GLN A 78 -11.66 3.45 4.28
N TYR A 79 -10.99 2.33 4.03
CA TYR A 79 -10.75 1.85 2.67
C TYR A 79 -11.42 0.49 2.49
N ALA A 80 -11.77 0.17 1.25
CA ALA A 80 -12.46 -1.08 0.93
C ALA A 80 -11.57 -2.32 1.07
N VAL A 81 -10.26 -2.14 1.14
CA VAL A 81 -9.29 -3.23 1.33
C VAL A 81 -8.39 -2.89 2.51
N PRO A 82 -7.74 -3.91 3.13
CA PRO A 82 -6.78 -3.63 4.20
C PRO A 82 -5.66 -2.71 3.72
N SER A 83 -5.22 -1.82 4.59
CA SER A 83 -4.30 -0.76 4.20
C SER A 83 -3.27 -0.51 5.29
N LEU A 84 -2.10 0.00 4.88
CA LEU A 84 -1.06 0.45 5.79
C LEU A 84 -0.95 1.96 5.68
N ARG A 85 -1.16 2.67 6.79
CA ARG A 85 -0.96 4.11 6.83
C ARG A 85 0.48 4.39 7.24
N VAL A 86 1.15 5.22 6.46
CA VAL A 86 2.58 5.49 6.64
C VAL A 86 2.83 6.98 6.81
N LEU A 87 4.01 7.32 7.34
CA LEU A 87 4.43 8.70 7.57
C LEU A 87 5.05 9.32 6.34
N ASP A 88 5.73 8.53 5.50
CA ASP A 88 6.37 9.00 4.28
C ASP A 88 6.11 7.97 3.17
N ASP A 89 5.36 8.38 2.15
CA ASP A 89 4.90 7.47 1.11
C ASP A 89 6.03 6.90 0.26
N ARG A 90 6.99 7.73 -0.13
CA ARG A 90 8.09 7.30 -1.01
C ARG A 90 9.06 6.38 -0.29
N GLN A 91 9.43 6.71 0.95
CA GLN A 91 10.27 5.84 1.77
C GLN A 91 9.58 4.51 2.04
N ALA A 92 8.30 4.54 2.40
CA ALA A 92 7.55 3.34 2.70
C ALA A 92 7.46 2.43 1.48
N MET A 93 7.20 2.99 0.29
CA MET A 93 7.16 2.20 -0.94
C MET A 93 8.51 1.54 -1.22
N ALA A 94 9.60 2.27 -1.05
CA ALA A 94 10.93 1.73 -1.26
C ALA A 94 11.22 0.56 -0.33
N TYR A 95 10.87 0.68 0.94
CA TYR A 95 11.07 -0.39 1.91
C TYR A 95 10.16 -1.59 1.61
N ALA A 96 8.90 -1.35 1.24
CA ALA A 96 7.96 -2.42 0.91
C ALA A 96 8.46 -3.25 -0.27
N ALA A 97 9.12 -2.64 -1.22
CA ALA A 97 9.64 -3.33 -2.40
C ALA A 97 10.79 -4.29 -2.07
N TYR A 98 11.41 -4.15 -0.91
CA TYR A 98 12.51 -5.03 -0.49
C TYR A 98 12.05 -6.25 0.32
N VAL A 99 10.79 -6.33 0.68
CA VAL A 99 10.28 -7.44 1.51
C VAL A 99 10.07 -8.74 0.72
#